data_e29bfaf527d1124bb2cbb7d5ec6a889a
#
_entry.id   e29bfaf527d1124bb2cbb7d5ec6a889a
#
_cell.length_a   1.000
_cell.length_b   1.000
_cell.length_c   1.000
_cell.angle_alpha   90.00
_cell.angle_beta   90.00
_cell.angle_gamma   90.00
#
_symmetry.space_group_name_H-M   'P 1'
#
loop_
_entity.id
_entity.type
_entity.pdbx_description
1 polymer ?
#
loop_
_entity_poly.entity_id
_entity_poly.type
_entity_poly.pdbx_seq_one_letter_code
_entity_poly.pdbx_strand_id
1 'polypeptide(L)'
;MKTQSKLILATSIIISLASMYIAATKANASETIKVYSERQPFLIEPLIKEYEKSTGNKIEWIFSKKGLVQKTILEKSRPVADIFLSSDIARLVDITEAEANFEIPFQKNVPKNLQSKNWTSLTMRARVIYAHNDLSLSDISYEDLILPKYKNRVCTRSGYHPYNISLFSSLVAHHGEQWFEEYIVKLKANLAR
;
A
#
# COMPACT_ATOMS: atom_id res chain seq x y z
N MET A 1 -61.54 -12.94 -28.67
CA MET A 1 -60.09 -13.07 -28.92
C MET A 1 -59.28 -11.75 -28.83
N LYS A 2 -59.80 -10.59 -29.20
CA LYS A 2 -59.04 -9.31 -29.18
C LYS A 2 -58.75 -8.74 -27.78
N THR A 3 -59.49 -9.09 -26.75
CA THR A 3 -59.34 -8.56 -25.37
C THR A 3 -58.21 -9.27 -24.58
N GLN A 4 -58.05 -10.56 -24.80
CA GLN A 4 -56.97 -11.34 -24.15
C GLN A 4 -55.56 -10.95 -24.66
N SER A 5 -55.43 -10.65 -25.93
CA SER A 5 -54.15 -10.23 -26.53
C SER A 5 -53.66 -8.87 -26.00
N LYS A 6 -54.58 -7.92 -25.69
CA LYS A 6 -54.24 -6.63 -25.09
C LYS A 6 -53.80 -6.75 -23.63
N LEU A 7 -54.36 -7.69 -22.89
CA LEU A 7 -54.02 -7.92 -21.48
C LEU A 7 -52.63 -8.53 -21.36
N ILE A 8 -52.25 -9.49 -22.22
CA ILE A 8 -50.94 -10.12 -22.27
C ILE A 8 -49.86 -9.10 -22.64
N LEU A 9 -50.12 -8.20 -23.60
CA LEU A 9 -49.20 -7.17 -24.02
C LEU A 9 -48.94 -6.13 -22.90
N ALA A 10 -49.98 -5.74 -22.17
CA ALA A 10 -49.85 -4.80 -21.04
C ALA A 10 -49.03 -5.39 -19.87
N THR A 11 -49.25 -6.67 -19.52
CA THR A 11 -48.48 -7.35 -18.48
C THR A 11 -46.99 -7.53 -18.85
N SER A 12 -46.67 -7.84 -20.10
CA SER A 12 -45.29 -7.94 -20.58
C SER A 12 -44.53 -6.61 -20.50
N ILE A 13 -45.18 -5.49 -20.83
CA ILE A 13 -44.62 -4.15 -20.74
C ILE A 13 -44.34 -3.75 -19.29
N ILE A 14 -45.28 -4.05 -18.37
CA ILE A 14 -45.10 -3.75 -16.93
C ILE A 14 -43.94 -4.56 -16.35
N ILE A 15 -43.81 -5.83 -16.70
CA ILE A 15 -42.68 -6.70 -16.22
C ILE A 15 -41.34 -6.20 -16.76
N SER A 16 -41.26 -5.78 -18.02
CA SER A 16 -40.05 -5.25 -18.61
C SER A 16 -39.64 -3.89 -18.01
N LEU A 17 -40.59 -3.01 -17.74
CA LEU A 17 -40.34 -1.73 -17.05
C LEU A 17 -39.91 -1.92 -15.60
N ALA A 18 -40.52 -2.86 -14.87
CA ALA A 18 -40.11 -3.21 -13.52
C ALA A 18 -38.72 -3.81 -13.47
N SER A 19 -38.36 -4.68 -14.42
CA SER A 19 -37.01 -5.25 -14.53
C SER A 19 -35.95 -4.20 -14.85
N MET A 20 -36.26 -3.22 -15.69
CA MET A 20 -35.40 -2.12 -16.04
C MET A 20 -35.22 -1.13 -14.86
N TYR A 21 -36.23 -0.91 -14.08
CA TYR A 21 -36.19 -0.09 -12.86
C TYR A 21 -35.35 -0.77 -11.76
N ILE A 22 -35.49 -2.08 -11.55
CA ILE A 22 -34.68 -2.86 -10.59
C ILE A 22 -33.19 -2.90 -11.03
N ALA A 23 -32.92 -3.00 -12.33
CA ALA A 23 -31.54 -2.94 -12.83
C ALA A 23 -30.91 -1.55 -12.64
N ALA A 24 -31.67 -0.48 -12.86
CA ALA A 24 -31.20 0.89 -12.65
C ALA A 24 -30.96 1.22 -11.16
N THR A 25 -31.77 0.68 -10.24
CA THR A 25 -31.55 0.88 -8.80
C THR A 25 -30.35 0.10 -8.26
N LYS A 26 -30.04 -1.07 -8.84
CA LYS A 26 -28.80 -1.80 -8.48
C LYS A 26 -27.53 -1.10 -8.95
N ALA A 27 -27.59 -0.36 -10.06
CA ALA A 27 -26.43 0.38 -10.58
C ALA A 27 -26.03 1.60 -9.72
N ASN A 28 -26.87 2.03 -8.80
CA ASN A 28 -26.63 3.18 -7.91
C ASN A 28 -26.51 2.82 -6.42
N ALA A 29 -26.36 1.54 -6.07
CA ALA A 29 -26.08 1.18 -4.68
C ALA A 29 -24.65 1.62 -4.34
N SER A 30 -24.53 2.63 -3.49
CA SER A 30 -23.23 3.03 -2.92
C SER A 30 -22.63 1.86 -2.14
N GLU A 31 -21.46 1.42 -2.55
CA GLU A 31 -20.71 0.38 -1.84
C GLU A 31 -19.84 1.01 -0.75
N THR A 32 -19.73 0.33 0.38
CA THR A 32 -18.79 0.71 1.44
C THR A 32 -17.54 -0.15 1.34
N ILE A 33 -16.40 0.50 1.11
CA ILE A 33 -15.10 -0.14 1.04
C ILE A 33 -14.39 0.07 2.38
N LYS A 34 -13.94 -1.01 3.00
CA LYS A 34 -13.23 -0.98 4.28
C LYS A 34 -11.72 -1.03 4.06
N VAL A 35 -11.01 -0.07 4.65
CA VAL A 35 -9.57 0.10 4.45
C VAL A 35 -8.82 0.05 5.78
N TYR A 36 -7.83 -0.83 5.89
CA TYR A 36 -6.80 -0.73 6.93
C TYR A 36 -5.64 0.09 6.40
N SER A 37 -5.26 1.14 7.10
CA SER A 37 -4.25 2.10 6.65
C SER A 37 -3.16 2.32 7.69
N GLU A 38 -1.91 2.14 7.29
CA GLU A 38 -0.73 2.60 8.04
C GLU A 38 -0.31 4.03 7.64
N ARG A 39 -0.98 4.62 6.65
CA ARG A 39 -0.73 5.99 6.20
C ARG A 39 -1.47 6.99 7.07
N GLN A 40 -0.78 8.08 7.44
CA GLN A 40 -1.36 9.12 8.29
C GLN A 40 -2.63 9.73 7.66
N PRO A 41 -3.65 10.06 8.48
CA PRO A 41 -4.92 10.62 8.05
C PRO A 41 -4.77 11.78 7.07
N PHE A 42 -3.98 12.78 7.40
CA PHE A 42 -3.80 13.98 6.58
C PHE A 42 -3.27 13.72 5.15
N LEU A 43 -2.63 12.55 4.91
CA LEU A 43 -2.16 12.15 3.59
C LEU A 43 -3.23 11.43 2.76
N ILE A 44 -4.17 10.77 3.42
CA ILE A 44 -5.14 9.87 2.78
C ILE A 44 -6.52 10.49 2.66
N GLU A 45 -6.96 11.26 3.65
CA GLU A 45 -8.27 11.91 3.64
C GLU A 45 -8.60 12.69 2.36
N PRO A 46 -7.68 13.48 1.78
CA PRO A 46 -7.96 14.18 0.53
C PRO A 46 -8.27 13.23 -0.64
N LEU A 47 -7.54 12.10 -0.70
CA LEU A 47 -7.75 11.08 -1.73
C LEU A 47 -9.06 10.33 -1.54
N ILE A 48 -9.40 9.99 -0.28
CA ILE A 48 -10.66 9.35 0.07
C ILE A 48 -11.83 10.25 -0.33
N LYS A 49 -11.80 11.52 0.06
CA LYS A 49 -12.87 12.48 -0.27
C LYS A 49 -13.08 12.64 -1.77
N GLU A 50 -12.00 12.70 -2.55
CA GLU A 50 -12.10 12.80 -4.00
C GLU A 50 -12.63 11.51 -4.63
N TYR A 51 -12.23 10.35 -4.13
CA TYR A 51 -12.77 9.07 -4.57
C TYR A 51 -14.26 8.95 -4.27
N GLU A 52 -14.70 9.24 -3.04
CA GLU A 52 -16.10 9.22 -2.64
C GLU A 52 -16.95 10.17 -3.48
N LYS A 53 -16.44 11.38 -3.74
CA LYS A 53 -17.10 12.37 -4.59
C LYS A 53 -17.24 11.90 -6.04
N SER A 54 -16.22 11.25 -6.58
CA SER A 54 -16.19 10.84 -7.99
C SER A 54 -16.99 9.57 -8.27
N THR A 55 -17.08 8.67 -7.27
CA THR A 55 -17.71 7.34 -7.46
C THR A 55 -19.07 7.20 -6.78
N GLY A 56 -19.35 8.00 -5.75
CA GLY A 56 -20.51 7.83 -4.87
C GLY A 56 -20.36 6.71 -3.84
N ASN A 57 -19.26 5.94 -3.87
CA ASN A 57 -18.96 4.92 -2.88
C ASN A 57 -18.47 5.55 -1.59
N LYS A 58 -18.59 4.83 -0.47
CA LYS A 58 -18.06 5.25 0.83
C LYS A 58 -16.82 4.47 1.19
N ILE A 59 -15.88 5.13 1.88
CA ILE A 59 -14.71 4.47 2.45
C ILE A 59 -14.77 4.57 3.98
N GLU A 60 -14.88 3.42 4.63
CA GLU A 60 -14.64 3.27 6.05
C GLU A 60 -13.20 2.82 6.28
N TRP A 61 -12.42 3.56 7.05
CA TRP A 61 -11.02 3.24 7.22
C TRP A 61 -10.55 3.34 8.66
N ILE A 62 -9.61 2.47 9.01
CA ILE A 62 -8.97 2.41 10.31
C ILE A 62 -7.49 2.72 10.11
N PHE A 63 -7.02 3.77 10.78
CA PHE A 63 -5.61 4.11 10.83
C PHE A 63 -4.95 3.56 12.08
N SER A 64 -3.82 2.85 11.91
CA SER A 64 -2.91 2.53 13.00
C SER A 64 -1.48 2.39 12.49
N LYS A 65 -0.51 2.86 13.28
CA LYS A 65 0.92 2.70 12.99
C LYS A 65 1.45 1.30 13.31
N LYS A 66 0.69 0.50 14.05
CA LYS A 66 1.10 -0.83 14.52
C LYS A 66 -0.10 -1.77 14.59
N GLY A 67 0.15 -3.06 14.42
CA GLY A 67 -0.83 -4.12 14.67
C GLY A 67 -1.80 -4.42 13.54
N LEU A 68 -1.90 -3.59 12.47
CA LEU A 68 -2.82 -3.87 11.37
C LEU A 68 -2.41 -5.09 10.55
N VAL A 69 -1.11 -5.35 10.37
CA VAL A 69 -0.62 -6.57 9.70
C VAL A 69 -1.10 -7.81 10.44
N GLN A 70 -0.84 -7.88 11.76
CA GLN A 70 -1.26 -9.00 12.61
C GLN A 70 -2.78 -9.15 12.61
N LYS A 71 -3.51 -8.03 12.67
CA LYS A 71 -4.97 -8.03 12.58
C LYS A 71 -5.44 -8.63 11.25
N THR A 72 -4.87 -8.21 10.13
CA THR A 72 -5.20 -8.77 8.81
C THR A 72 -4.92 -10.27 8.73
N ILE A 73 -3.78 -10.72 9.26
CA ILE A 73 -3.42 -12.14 9.30
C ILE A 73 -4.40 -12.96 10.16
N LEU A 74 -4.79 -12.44 11.32
CA LEU A 74 -5.77 -13.11 12.19
C LEU A 74 -7.16 -13.20 11.56
N GLU A 75 -7.51 -12.25 10.73
CA GLU A 75 -8.80 -12.16 10.03
C GLU A 75 -8.81 -12.91 8.68
N LYS A 76 -7.73 -13.60 8.28
CA LYS A 76 -7.61 -14.19 6.93
C LYS A 76 -8.75 -15.14 6.55
N SER A 77 -9.33 -15.86 7.50
CA SER A 77 -10.48 -16.76 7.25
C SER A 77 -11.81 -16.01 7.08
N ARG A 78 -11.88 -14.77 7.58
CA ARG A 78 -13.05 -13.89 7.48
C ARG A 78 -12.58 -12.44 7.40
N PRO A 79 -12.07 -12.00 6.26
CA PRO A 79 -11.53 -10.65 6.09
C PRO A 79 -12.56 -9.57 6.43
N VAL A 80 -12.12 -8.58 7.19
CA VAL A 80 -12.95 -7.41 7.55
C VAL A 80 -12.64 -6.23 6.66
N ALA A 81 -11.36 -6.06 6.27
CA ALA A 81 -10.94 -5.00 5.35
C ALA A 81 -10.86 -5.53 3.92
N ASP A 82 -11.31 -4.72 2.97
CA ASP A 82 -11.21 -4.97 1.54
C ASP A 82 -9.84 -4.54 1.00
N ILE A 83 -9.22 -3.53 1.62
CA ILE A 83 -7.93 -2.98 1.21
C ILE A 83 -7.01 -2.81 2.41
N PHE A 84 -5.74 -3.23 2.26
CA PHE A 84 -4.67 -2.90 3.17
C PHE A 84 -3.73 -1.88 2.51
N LEU A 85 -3.64 -0.68 3.08
CA LEU A 85 -2.81 0.41 2.58
C LEU A 85 -1.55 0.56 3.44
N SER A 86 -0.46 0.01 2.96
CA SER A 86 0.83 0.06 3.65
C SER A 86 1.66 1.29 3.31
N SER A 87 2.55 1.63 4.22
CA SER A 87 3.60 2.63 4.00
C SER A 87 4.89 2.03 3.42
N ASP A 88 5.03 0.71 3.45
CA ASP A 88 6.23 -0.02 3.02
C ASP A 88 5.88 -1.42 2.50
N ILE A 89 6.62 -1.89 1.50
CA ILE A 89 6.39 -3.20 0.86
C ILE A 89 6.61 -4.37 1.82
N ALA A 90 7.51 -4.27 2.79
CA ALA A 90 7.81 -5.35 3.73
C ALA A 90 6.54 -5.83 4.46
N ARG A 91 5.62 -4.90 4.78
CA ARG A 91 4.33 -5.24 5.40
C ARG A 91 3.43 -6.08 4.49
N LEU A 92 3.50 -5.83 3.20
CA LEU A 92 2.72 -6.58 2.21
C LEU A 92 3.32 -7.97 1.97
N VAL A 93 4.63 -8.11 2.11
CA VAL A 93 5.30 -9.42 2.10
C VAL A 93 4.81 -10.27 3.27
N ASP A 94 4.83 -9.75 4.50
CA ASP A 94 4.33 -10.45 5.70
C ASP A 94 2.89 -10.97 5.49
N ILE A 95 1.99 -10.13 4.93
CA ILE A 95 0.59 -10.50 4.65
C ILE A 95 0.51 -11.57 3.57
N THR A 96 1.35 -11.47 2.54
CA THR A 96 1.37 -12.43 1.42
C THR A 96 1.90 -13.80 1.86
N GLU A 97 2.97 -13.82 2.64
CA GLU A 97 3.54 -15.07 3.20
C GLU A 97 2.58 -15.77 4.15
N ALA A 98 1.76 -15.01 4.85
CA ALA A 98 0.67 -15.54 5.69
C ALA A 98 -0.58 -15.97 4.90
N GLU A 99 -0.58 -15.82 3.56
CA GLU A 99 -1.73 -16.08 2.70
C GLU A 99 -3.01 -15.33 3.14
N ALA A 100 -2.83 -14.09 3.59
CA ALA A 100 -3.90 -13.25 4.13
C ALA A 100 -4.32 -12.14 3.15
N ASN A 101 -4.11 -12.32 1.86
CA ASN A 101 -4.52 -11.43 0.79
C ASN A 101 -5.02 -12.21 -0.44
N PHE A 102 -5.65 -11.49 -1.37
CA PHE A 102 -6.19 -12.03 -2.60
C PHE A 102 -5.32 -11.65 -3.81
N GLU A 103 -5.47 -12.40 -4.90
CA GLU A 103 -4.88 -12.03 -6.17
C GLU A 103 -5.63 -10.84 -6.77
N ILE A 104 -4.88 -9.89 -7.32
CA ILE A 104 -5.38 -8.69 -7.98
C ILE A 104 -4.87 -8.61 -9.41
N PRO A 105 -5.67 -8.08 -10.35
CA PRO A 105 -5.21 -7.92 -11.72
C PRO A 105 -4.06 -6.90 -11.81
N PHE A 106 -3.09 -7.18 -12.67
CA PHE A 106 -2.01 -6.25 -12.97
C PHE A 106 -2.55 -4.93 -13.53
N GLN A 107 -2.07 -3.82 -12.98
CA GLN A 107 -2.45 -2.49 -13.39
C GLN A 107 -1.60 -2.03 -14.59
N LYS A 108 -2.24 -1.65 -15.68
CA LYS A 108 -1.54 -1.25 -16.93
C LYS A 108 -0.60 -0.05 -16.75
N ASN A 109 -0.97 0.87 -15.86
CA ASN A 109 -0.23 2.12 -15.62
C ASN A 109 0.84 2.01 -14.53
N VAL A 110 1.03 0.83 -13.94
CA VAL A 110 2.05 0.58 -12.93
C VAL A 110 3.18 -0.27 -13.53
N PRO A 111 4.45 0.12 -13.41
CA PRO A 111 5.56 -0.68 -13.87
C PRO A 111 5.55 -2.09 -13.26
N LYS A 112 5.97 -3.09 -14.05
CA LYS A 112 5.91 -4.51 -13.64
C LYS A 112 6.68 -4.81 -12.35
N ASN A 113 7.79 -4.13 -12.12
CA ASN A 113 8.60 -4.26 -10.91
C ASN A 113 8.02 -3.56 -9.68
N LEU A 114 6.91 -2.84 -9.84
CA LEU A 114 6.22 -2.12 -8.76
C LEU A 114 4.84 -2.70 -8.45
N GLN A 115 4.61 -3.92 -8.86
CA GLN A 115 3.39 -4.68 -8.57
C GLN A 115 3.66 -6.18 -8.60
N SER A 116 2.79 -6.94 -7.96
CA SER A 116 2.75 -8.39 -8.04
C SER A 116 1.30 -8.87 -8.15
N LYS A 117 1.08 -10.18 -8.13
CA LYS A 117 -0.28 -10.73 -8.13
C LYS A 117 -1.10 -10.39 -6.87
N ASN A 118 -0.46 -9.93 -5.80
CA ASN A 118 -1.10 -9.69 -4.51
C ASN A 118 -1.02 -8.24 -4.02
N TRP A 119 -0.27 -7.39 -4.70
CA TRP A 119 -0.13 -5.98 -4.33
C TRP A 119 0.22 -5.11 -5.53
N THR A 120 -0.06 -3.82 -5.41
CA THR A 120 0.33 -2.79 -6.38
C THR A 120 0.79 -1.52 -5.66
N SER A 121 1.78 -0.83 -6.23
CA SER A 121 2.25 0.45 -5.70
C SER A 121 1.37 1.60 -6.17
N LEU A 122 1.01 2.49 -5.25
CA LEU A 122 0.35 3.76 -5.57
C LEU A 122 1.37 4.89 -5.77
N THR A 123 2.46 4.88 -5.00
CA THR A 123 3.50 5.92 -5.02
C THR A 123 4.86 5.31 -4.76
N MET A 124 5.90 5.97 -5.26
CA MET A 124 7.29 5.67 -4.91
C MET A 124 7.91 6.81 -4.11
N ARG A 125 8.91 6.47 -3.30
CA ARG A 125 9.76 7.42 -2.60
C ARG A 125 11.21 6.98 -2.72
N ALA A 126 12.07 7.91 -3.08
CA ALA A 126 13.50 7.68 -3.01
C ALA A 126 13.98 7.84 -1.57
N ARG A 127 14.90 6.98 -1.16
CA ARG A 127 15.69 7.20 0.04
C ARG A 127 16.95 7.94 -0.38
N VAL A 128 17.24 9.04 0.31
CA VAL A 128 18.36 9.90 -0.02
C VAL A 128 19.23 10.13 1.21
N ILE A 129 20.51 10.41 0.98
CA ILE A 129 21.42 10.94 1.98
C ILE A 129 21.19 12.44 2.05
N TYR A 130 21.00 12.95 3.25
CA TYR A 130 20.83 14.37 3.50
C TYR A 130 22.01 14.86 4.37
N ALA A 131 22.64 15.94 3.99
CA ALA A 131 23.75 16.48 4.74
C ALA A 131 23.62 17.98 5.00
N HIS A 132 24.37 18.46 5.98
CA HIS A 132 24.51 19.88 6.24
C HIS A 132 25.18 20.57 5.04
N ASN A 133 24.85 21.84 4.82
CA ASN A 133 25.33 22.62 3.67
C ASN A 133 26.86 22.73 3.55
N ASP A 134 27.57 22.55 4.67
CA ASP A 134 29.04 22.60 4.72
C ASP A 134 29.70 21.34 4.14
N LEU A 135 28.91 20.30 3.85
CA LEU A 135 29.40 19.04 3.29
C LEU A 135 28.99 18.96 1.82
N SER A 136 29.99 18.85 0.95
CA SER A 136 29.75 18.48 -0.44
C SER A 136 29.29 17.04 -0.50
N LEU A 137 28.09 16.81 -1.06
CA LEU A 137 27.51 15.48 -1.26
C LEU A 137 27.65 14.99 -2.70
N SER A 138 28.48 15.63 -3.52
CA SER A 138 28.75 15.07 -4.84
C SER A 138 29.32 13.67 -4.67
N ASP A 139 28.65 12.70 -5.26
CA ASP A 139 29.09 11.31 -5.40
C ASP A 139 29.24 10.49 -4.10
N ILE A 140 28.44 10.81 -3.06
CA ILE A 140 28.39 9.98 -1.85
C ILE A 140 27.38 8.84 -1.99
N SER A 141 27.82 7.63 -1.70
CA SER A 141 26.96 6.44 -1.63
C SER A 141 26.66 6.02 -0.18
N TYR A 142 25.80 5.02 0.01
CA TYR A 142 25.57 4.44 1.33
C TYR A 142 26.80 3.71 1.84
N GLU A 143 27.58 3.09 0.97
CA GLU A 143 28.81 2.40 1.25
C GLU A 143 29.88 3.33 1.82
N ASP A 144 29.88 4.58 1.41
CA ASP A 144 30.82 5.59 1.91
C ASP A 144 30.59 5.99 3.36
N LEU A 145 29.39 5.76 3.90
CA LEU A 145 29.05 6.16 5.25
C LEU A 145 29.86 5.45 6.35
N ILE A 146 30.59 4.41 5.99
CA ILE A 146 31.51 3.70 6.90
C ILE A 146 32.93 4.26 6.92
N LEU A 147 33.23 5.22 6.05
CA LEU A 147 34.58 5.81 5.99
C LEU A 147 34.89 6.59 7.28
N PRO A 148 36.18 6.57 7.72
CA PRO A 148 36.57 7.23 8.98
C PRO A 148 36.29 8.73 9.04
N LYS A 149 36.23 9.41 7.89
CA LYS A 149 35.86 10.83 7.79
C LYS A 149 34.46 11.17 8.30
N TYR A 150 33.60 10.17 8.41
CA TYR A 150 32.22 10.32 8.92
C TYR A 150 32.04 9.89 10.38
N LYS A 151 33.14 9.62 11.11
CA LYS A 151 33.08 9.23 12.52
C LYS A 151 32.26 10.24 13.34
N ASN A 152 31.26 9.74 14.09
CA ASN A 152 30.32 10.53 14.90
C ASN A 152 29.54 11.59 14.09
N ARG A 153 29.31 11.37 12.79
CA ARG A 153 28.58 12.31 11.92
C ARG A 153 27.35 11.71 11.25
N VAL A 154 27.17 10.41 11.28
CA VAL A 154 26.06 9.74 10.64
C VAL A 154 24.87 9.70 11.58
N CYS A 155 23.74 10.20 11.13
CA CYS A 155 22.45 10.09 11.81
C CYS A 155 21.50 9.22 10.99
N THR A 156 20.91 8.23 11.61
CA THR A 156 19.89 7.39 10.99
C THR A 156 18.82 7.00 12.00
N ARG A 157 17.73 6.43 11.52
CA ARG A 157 16.71 5.85 12.40
C ARG A 157 17.21 4.54 12.99
N SER A 158 16.47 4.02 13.97
CA SER A 158 16.68 2.67 14.48
C SER A 158 16.77 1.63 13.37
N GLY A 159 17.66 0.65 13.48
CA GLY A 159 17.76 -0.49 12.56
C GLY A 159 16.44 -1.28 12.43
N TYR A 160 15.61 -1.28 13.47
CA TYR A 160 14.27 -1.90 13.46
C TYR A 160 13.18 -1.05 12.76
N HIS A 161 13.52 0.16 12.32
CA HIS A 161 12.55 0.97 11.60
C HIS A 161 12.33 0.38 10.19
N PRO A 162 11.08 0.21 9.71
CA PRO A 162 10.80 -0.40 8.40
C PRO A 162 11.65 0.18 7.26
N TYR A 163 11.90 1.48 7.26
CA TYR A 163 12.72 2.12 6.24
C TYR A 163 14.19 1.68 6.27
N ASN A 164 14.74 1.42 7.45
CA ASN A 164 16.11 0.91 7.55
C ASN A 164 16.17 -0.58 7.26
N ILE A 165 15.16 -1.34 7.65
CA ILE A 165 15.05 -2.75 7.25
C ILE A 165 15.07 -2.86 5.72
N SER A 166 14.26 -2.10 5.00
CA SER A 166 14.25 -2.12 3.53
C SER A 166 15.60 -1.69 2.92
N LEU A 167 16.26 -0.68 3.48
CA LEU A 167 17.59 -0.26 3.03
C LEU A 167 18.63 -1.37 3.26
N PHE A 168 18.66 -1.92 4.45
CA PHE A 168 19.64 -2.94 4.83
C PHE A 168 19.41 -4.24 4.06
N SER A 169 18.16 -4.64 3.84
CA SER A 169 17.84 -5.76 2.95
C SER A 169 18.33 -5.53 1.51
N SER A 170 18.23 -4.30 1.01
CA SER A 170 18.77 -3.95 -0.31
C SER A 170 20.30 -4.05 -0.34
N LEU A 171 20.99 -3.58 0.69
CA LEU A 171 22.45 -3.70 0.79
C LEU A 171 22.90 -5.17 0.88
N VAL A 172 22.19 -5.99 1.67
CA VAL A 172 22.43 -7.45 1.72
C VAL A 172 22.22 -8.09 0.36
N ALA A 173 21.16 -7.74 -0.34
CA ALA A 173 20.87 -8.30 -1.67
C ALA A 173 21.93 -7.94 -2.72
N HIS A 174 22.59 -6.78 -2.60
CA HIS A 174 23.60 -6.32 -3.54
C HIS A 174 25.02 -6.80 -3.18
N HIS A 175 25.35 -6.88 -1.91
CA HIS A 175 26.72 -7.11 -1.42
C HIS A 175 26.89 -8.44 -0.69
N GLY A 176 25.83 -9.09 -0.29
CA GLY A 176 25.83 -10.31 0.51
C GLY A 176 25.89 -10.05 2.03
N GLU A 177 25.57 -11.11 2.80
CA GLU A 177 25.46 -11.03 4.25
C GLU A 177 26.80 -10.72 4.94
N GLN A 178 27.88 -11.39 4.52
CA GLN A 178 29.20 -11.19 5.12
C GLN A 178 29.66 -9.73 5.00
N TRP A 179 29.51 -9.13 3.82
CA TRP A 179 29.83 -7.71 3.61
C TRP A 179 28.97 -6.81 4.51
N PHE A 180 27.69 -7.14 4.64
CA PHE A 180 26.77 -6.35 5.46
C PHE A 180 27.08 -6.43 6.96
N GLU A 181 27.50 -7.56 7.47
CA GLU A 181 27.95 -7.71 8.86
C GLU A 181 29.12 -6.77 9.18
N GLU A 182 30.13 -6.71 8.30
CA GLU A 182 31.24 -5.77 8.45
C GLU A 182 30.78 -4.31 8.32
N TYR A 183 29.91 -4.05 7.34
CA TYR A 183 29.36 -2.72 7.07
C TYR A 183 28.63 -2.16 8.29
N ILE A 184 27.75 -2.93 8.91
CA ILE A 184 26.92 -2.44 10.02
C ILE A 184 27.75 -2.14 11.29
N VAL A 185 28.81 -2.88 11.52
CA VAL A 185 29.76 -2.62 12.61
C VAL A 185 30.47 -1.27 12.40
N LYS A 186 30.98 -1.05 11.18
CA LYS A 186 31.67 0.21 10.81
C LYS A 186 30.69 1.39 10.80
N LEU A 187 29.47 1.19 10.28
CA LEU A 187 28.41 2.21 10.31
C LEU A 187 28.06 2.60 11.73
N LYS A 188 27.93 1.63 12.63
CA LYS A 188 27.67 1.88 14.07
C LYS A 188 28.76 2.75 14.70
N ALA A 189 30.00 2.55 14.34
CA ALA A 189 31.12 3.36 14.83
C ALA A 189 31.08 4.82 14.32
N ASN A 190 30.40 5.08 13.23
CA ASN A 190 30.24 6.40 12.64
C ASN A 190 28.96 7.13 13.07
N LEU A 191 28.07 6.47 13.82
CA LEU A 191 26.85 7.10 14.32
C LEU A 191 27.18 8.24 15.29
N ALA A 192 26.43 9.32 15.19
CA ALA A 192 26.56 10.50 16.05
C ALA A 192 26.11 10.24 17.50
N ARG A 193 25.34 9.19 17.73
CA ARG A 193 24.85 8.75 19.06
C ARG A 193 24.62 7.24 19.07
#